data_fa13c7f50c452c9cbe22613096c6c458
#
_entry.id   fa13c7f50c452c9cbe22613096c6c458
#
_cell.length_a   1.000
_cell.length_b   1.000
_cell.length_c   1.000
_cell.angle_alpha   90.00
_cell.angle_beta   90.00
_cell.angle_gamma   90.00
#
_symmetry.space_group_name_H-M   'P 1'
#
loop_
_entity.id
_entity.type
_entity.pdbx_description
1 polymer ?
#
loop_
_entity_poly.entity_id
_entity_poly.type
_entity_poly.pdbx_seq_one_letter_code
_entity_poly.pdbx_strand_id
1 'polypeptide(L)'
;MNRKDFKIISEWIKKDSTVIDLGCGDSTLLKYLASYKNISGYGFEKDIDKVQESIKKNINVIQSDFNTGLAEYFSNDFFDYSVMTQALQENKNPD
;
A
#
# COMPACT_ATOMS: atom_id res chain seq x y z
N MET A 1 -7.78 5.57 8.00
CA MET A 1 -8.63 4.61 7.25
C MET A 1 -9.22 3.58 8.17
N ASN A 2 -10.46 3.21 7.95
CA ASN A 2 -11.11 2.19 8.76
C ASN A 2 -11.49 1.00 7.87
N ARG A 3 -12.09 -0.03 8.47
CA ARG A 3 -12.40 -1.26 7.74
C ARG A 3 -13.39 -1.04 6.58
N LYS A 4 -14.26 -0.07 6.72
CA LYS A 4 -15.18 0.27 5.65
C LYS A 4 -14.43 0.78 4.43
N ASP A 5 -13.44 1.63 4.65
CA ASP A 5 -12.62 2.15 3.55
C ASP A 5 -11.84 1.02 2.89
N PHE A 6 -11.31 0.10 3.68
CA PHE A 6 -10.59 -1.05 3.15
C PHE A 6 -11.49 -1.89 2.26
N LYS A 7 -12.72 -2.10 2.69
CA LYS A 7 -13.67 -2.90 1.92
C LYS A 7 -13.96 -2.25 0.57
N ILE A 8 -14.19 -0.94 0.56
CA ILE A 8 -14.45 -0.21 -0.67
C ILE A 8 -13.26 -0.32 -1.62
N ILE A 9 -12.07 -0.11 -1.09
CA ILE A 9 -10.86 -0.20 -1.92
C ILE A 9 -10.72 -1.61 -2.48
N SER A 10 -11.00 -2.63 -1.68
CA SER A 10 -10.85 -4.01 -2.12
C SER A 10 -11.78 -4.33 -3.28
N GLU A 11 -12.92 -3.67 -3.37
CA GLU A 11 -13.87 -3.91 -4.46
C GLU A 11 -13.33 -3.42 -5.79
N TRP A 12 -12.38 -2.49 -5.78
CA TRP A 12 -11.77 -1.97 -7.01
C TRP A 12 -10.58 -2.79 -7.47
N ILE A 13 -10.10 -3.70 -6.64
CA ILE A 13 -8.86 -4.43 -6.90
C ILE A 13 -9.20 -5.88 -7.23
N LYS A 14 -8.68 -6.35 -8.35
CA LYS A 14 -8.91 -7.72 -8.78
C LYS A 14 -8.13 -8.70 -7.90
N LYS A 15 -8.71 -9.85 -7.70
CA LYS A 15 -8.05 -10.96 -7.03
C LYS A 15 -6.73 -11.31 -7.71
N ASP A 16 -5.77 -11.74 -6.92
CA ASP A 16 -4.46 -12.22 -7.41
C ASP A 16 -3.62 -11.16 -8.11
N SER A 17 -3.94 -9.89 -7.87
CA SER A 17 -3.20 -8.77 -8.47
C SER A 17 -1.92 -8.48 -7.72
N THR A 18 -1.04 -7.71 -8.36
CA THR A 18 0.15 -7.16 -7.73
C THR A 18 -0.10 -5.69 -7.44
N VAL A 19 0.06 -5.30 -6.18
CA VAL A 19 -0.30 -3.95 -5.71
C VAL A 19 0.89 -3.31 -5.01
N ILE A 20 1.19 -2.06 -5.36
CA ILE A 20 2.20 -1.30 -4.64
C ILE A 20 1.54 -0.14 -3.89
N ASP A 21 1.94 0.07 -2.65
CA ASP A 21 1.47 1.19 -1.83
C ASP A 21 2.65 2.14 -1.61
N LEU A 22 2.52 3.35 -2.14
CA LEU A 22 3.57 4.36 -2.07
C LEU A 22 3.34 5.21 -0.82
N GLY A 23 3.87 4.75 0.29
CA GLY A 23 3.62 5.31 1.61
C GLY A 23 2.70 4.39 2.39
N CYS A 24 3.13 3.14 2.56
CA CYS A 24 2.24 2.10 3.05
C CYS A 24 2.01 2.13 4.57
N GLY A 25 2.78 2.93 5.31
CA GLY A 25 2.68 2.90 6.75
C GLY A 25 3.01 1.52 7.30
N ASP A 26 2.18 1.02 8.19
CA ASP A 26 2.37 -0.31 8.78
C ASP A 26 1.80 -1.42 7.91
N SER A 27 1.37 -1.10 6.70
CA SER A 27 0.85 -2.05 5.70
C SER A 27 -0.44 -2.75 6.11
N THR A 28 -1.25 -2.11 6.94
CA THR A 28 -2.53 -2.68 7.33
C THR A 28 -3.43 -2.92 6.11
N LEU A 29 -3.50 -1.95 5.20
CA LEU A 29 -4.30 -2.11 3.99
C LEU A 29 -3.78 -3.24 3.11
N LEU A 30 -2.46 -3.28 2.88
CA LEU A 30 -1.90 -4.34 2.05
C LEU A 30 -2.16 -5.73 2.65
N LYS A 31 -2.07 -5.83 3.97
CA LYS A 31 -2.36 -7.10 4.63
C LYS A 31 -3.83 -7.48 4.47
N TYR A 32 -4.72 -6.52 4.60
CA TYR A 32 -6.14 -6.75 4.38
C TYR A 32 -6.39 -7.28 2.96
N LEU A 33 -5.79 -6.62 1.96
CA LEU A 33 -5.96 -7.03 0.58
C LEU A 33 -5.35 -8.41 0.32
N ALA A 34 -4.22 -8.71 0.92
CA ALA A 34 -3.62 -10.03 0.77
C ALA A 34 -4.51 -11.12 1.33
N SER A 35 -5.20 -10.82 2.45
CA SER A 35 -6.09 -11.80 3.09
C SER A 35 -7.37 -12.03 2.29
N TYR A 36 -7.93 -10.98 1.71
CA TYR A 36 -9.25 -11.08 1.08
C TYR A 36 -9.20 -11.18 -0.44
N LYS A 37 -8.12 -10.76 -1.04
CA LYS A 37 -7.99 -10.73 -2.50
C LYS A 37 -6.76 -11.48 -3.00
N ASN A 38 -6.01 -12.07 -2.09
CA ASN A 38 -4.81 -12.83 -2.44
C ASN A 38 -3.84 -12.03 -3.31
N ILE A 39 -3.71 -10.73 -3.02
CA ILE A 39 -2.78 -9.90 -3.78
C ILE A 39 -1.35 -10.13 -3.32
N SER A 40 -0.41 -9.76 -4.19
CA SER A 40 0.99 -9.65 -3.83
C SER A 40 1.25 -8.18 -3.51
N GLY A 41 1.53 -7.88 -2.24
CA GLY A 41 1.65 -6.51 -1.78
C GLY A 41 3.09 -6.06 -1.64
N TYR A 42 3.35 -4.85 -2.12
CA TYR A 42 4.66 -4.21 -2.02
C TYR A 42 4.45 -2.80 -1.49
N GLY A 43 5.40 -2.31 -0.69
CA GLY A 43 5.27 -0.98 -0.13
C GLY A 43 6.57 -0.22 -0.06
N PHE A 44 6.44 1.11 -0.10
CA PHE A 44 7.51 2.02 0.26
C PHE A 44 7.08 2.78 1.51
N GLU A 45 7.99 2.89 2.46
CA GLU A 45 7.73 3.59 3.71
C GLU A 45 9.03 4.16 4.23
N LYS A 46 9.01 5.42 4.68
CA LYS A 46 10.21 6.08 5.17
C LYS A 46 10.48 5.82 6.65
N ASP A 47 9.46 5.53 7.43
CA ASP A 47 9.56 5.34 8.87
C ASP A 47 9.96 3.90 9.16
N ILE A 48 11.17 3.74 9.72
CA ILE A 48 11.71 2.39 9.95
C ILE A 48 10.83 1.56 10.89
N ASP A 49 10.19 2.19 11.86
CA ASP A 49 9.32 1.44 12.76
C ASP A 49 8.14 0.85 12.01
N LYS A 50 7.59 1.60 11.07
CA LYS A 50 6.47 1.11 10.26
C LYS A 50 6.91 0.06 9.26
N VAL A 51 8.13 0.20 8.74
CA VAL A 51 8.71 -0.84 7.89
C VAL A 51 8.78 -2.16 8.65
N GLN A 52 9.24 -2.11 9.90
CA GLN A 52 9.35 -3.32 10.71
C GLN A 52 7.99 -3.95 10.98
N GLU A 53 6.97 -3.13 11.23
CA GLU A 53 5.62 -3.64 11.41
C GLU A 53 5.09 -4.30 10.14
N SER A 54 5.41 -3.72 9.00
CA SER A 54 5.02 -4.30 7.71
C SER A 54 5.67 -5.65 7.47
N ILE A 55 6.94 -5.75 7.80
CA ILE A 55 7.67 -7.01 7.62
C ILE A 55 7.07 -8.10 8.49
N LYS A 56 6.66 -7.76 9.71
CA LYS A 56 5.98 -8.72 10.58
C LYS A 56 4.69 -9.24 9.98
N LYS A 57 4.07 -8.48 9.09
CA LYS A 57 2.84 -8.89 8.40
C LYS A 57 3.13 -9.61 7.09
N ASN A 58 4.39 -9.91 6.81
CA ASN A 58 4.82 -10.59 5.58
C ASN A 58 4.55 -9.77 4.31
N ILE A 59 4.65 -8.46 4.42
CA ILE A 59 4.53 -7.57 3.27
C ILE A 59 5.94 -7.18 2.84
N ASN A 60 6.18 -7.16 1.54
CA ASN A 60 7.46 -6.75 0.98
C ASN A 60 7.55 -5.24 1.01
N VAL A 61 8.37 -4.69 1.90
CA VAL A 61 8.48 -3.25 2.10
C VAL A 61 9.93 -2.81 2.01
N ILE A 62 10.13 -1.69 1.35
CA ILE A 62 11.44 -1.06 1.23
C ILE A 62 11.38 0.26 2.00
N GLN A 63 12.37 0.51 2.84
CA GLN A 63 12.47 1.80 3.52
C GLN A 63 12.96 2.83 2.53
N SER A 64 12.12 3.78 2.20
CA SER A 64 12.45 4.80 1.22
C SER A 64 11.44 5.93 1.28
N ASP A 65 11.91 7.15 1.01
CA ASP A 65 11.01 8.26 0.80
C ASP A 65 10.35 8.12 -0.57
N PHE A 66 9.04 8.37 -0.59
CA PHE A 66 8.32 8.42 -1.85
C PHE A 66 8.75 9.65 -2.64
N ASN A 67 8.99 9.46 -3.93
CA ASN A 67 9.15 10.56 -4.86
C ASN A 67 8.64 10.13 -6.23
N THR A 68 8.37 11.11 -7.08
CA THR A 68 7.72 10.86 -8.37
C THR A 68 8.52 9.93 -9.25
N GLY A 69 9.83 10.12 -9.30
CA GLY A 69 10.66 9.27 -10.15
C GLY A 69 10.63 7.81 -9.73
N LEU A 70 10.65 7.59 -8.42
CA LEU A 70 10.57 6.23 -7.89
C LEU A 70 9.22 5.61 -8.20
N ALA A 71 8.15 6.39 -8.05
CA ALA A 71 6.81 5.91 -8.35
C ALA A 71 6.69 5.49 -9.81
N GLU A 72 7.23 6.29 -10.71
CA GLU A 72 7.19 5.96 -12.13
C GLU A 72 7.93 4.67 -12.43
N TYR A 73 9.07 4.49 -11.79
CA TYR A 73 9.88 3.29 -12.01
C TYR A 73 9.12 2.03 -11.64
N PHE A 74 8.40 2.06 -10.51
CA PHE A 74 7.74 0.88 -9.98
C PHE A 74 6.29 0.71 -10.41
N SER A 75 5.69 1.71 -11.03
CA SER A 75 4.28 1.65 -11.41
C SER A 75 4.05 1.38 -12.88
N ASN A 76 5.04 0.82 -13.58
CA ASN A 76 4.84 0.45 -14.98
C ASN A 76 4.22 -0.95 -15.03
N ASP A 77 4.75 -1.84 -15.83
CA ASP A 77 4.08 -3.09 -16.17
C ASP A 77 4.02 -4.13 -15.07
N PHE A 78 4.88 -4.02 -14.06
CA PHE A 78 4.95 -5.05 -13.04
C PHE A 78 3.75 -5.00 -12.08
N PHE A 79 3.26 -3.82 -11.76
CA PHE A 79 2.18 -3.67 -10.80
C PHE A 79 0.86 -3.44 -11.50
N ASP A 80 -0.17 -4.13 -11.03
CA ASP A 80 -1.52 -3.94 -11.55
C ASP A 80 -2.18 -2.69 -10.98
N TYR A 81 -1.83 -2.33 -9.74
CA TYR A 81 -2.40 -1.16 -9.07
C TYR A 81 -1.34 -0.45 -8.26
N SER A 82 -1.46 0.87 -8.21
CA SER A 82 -0.67 1.71 -7.31
C SER A 82 -1.62 2.48 -6.41
N VAL A 83 -1.35 2.48 -5.11
CA VAL A 83 -2.15 3.25 -4.16
C VAL A 83 -1.23 4.11 -3.31
N MET A 84 -1.80 5.10 -2.65
CA MET A 84 -1.05 6.00 -1.79
C MET A 84 -1.82 6.18 -0.48
N THR A 85 -1.75 5.15 0.35
CA THR A 85 -2.53 5.08 1.58
C THR A 85 -2.25 6.25 2.51
N GLN A 86 -0.98 6.61 2.66
CA GLN A 86 -0.62 7.69 3.56
C GLN A 86 -1.19 9.03 3.10
N ALA A 87 -1.18 9.27 1.79
CA ALA A 87 -1.76 10.49 1.25
C ALA A 87 -3.26 10.55 1.51
N LEU A 88 -3.93 9.42 1.39
CA LEU A 88 -5.35 9.36 1.68
C LEU A 88 -5.65 9.68 3.14
N GLN A 89 -4.82 9.17 4.04
CA GLN A 89 -4.98 9.45 5.46
C GLN A 89 -4.71 10.90 5.80
N GLU A 90 -3.72 11.48 5.16
CA GLU A 90 -3.36 12.88 5.40
C GLU A 90 -4.41 13.84 4.87
N ASN A 91 -5.18 13.41 3.90
CA ASN A 91 -6.22 14.23 3.29
C ASN A 91 -7.61 13.98 3.87
N LYS A 92 -7.71 13.26 4.95
CA LYS A 92 -9.01 12.91 5.51
C LYS A 92 -9.76 14.12 6.06
N ASN A 93 -9.10 15.25 6.20
CA ASN A 93 -9.68 16.43 6.77
C ASN A 93 -9.57 17.58 5.79
N PRO A 94 -10.41 17.58 4.80
CA PRO A 94 -10.22 18.49 3.68
C PRO A 94 -10.53 19.90 3.96
N ASP A 95 -11.11 20.26 4.88
CA ASP A 95 -11.38 21.58 5.07
C ASP A 95 -11.46 22.11 5.49
#